data_12638704ab052e835fa9aeabe29ccbfe
#
_entry.id   12638704ab052e835fa9aeabe29ccbfe
#
_cell.length_a   1.000
_cell.length_b   1.000
_cell.length_c   1.000
_cell.angle_alpha   90.00
_cell.angle_beta   90.00
_cell.angle_gamma   90.00
#
_symmetry.space_group_name_H-M   'P 1'
#
loop_
_entity.id
_entity.type
_entity.pdbx_description
1 polymer ?
#
loop_
_entity_poly.entity_id
_entity_poly.type
_entity_poly.pdbx_seq_one_letter_code
_entity_poly.pdbx_strand_id
1 'polypeptide(L)'
;MSTLEQLKSGMFAEAALPAGAVARGSGTVAYWIDPASPVGAVVCGLVFGLVAWIIGRALRLAIHRLLSYDKRALVDRTTVQFLGQLAQIGVYLFAFISYAHLVPALAHLGTAWLAGVSVISVIIGLAAQNTLGNLIAGVSLVLYRPFKIGDRLQVTAPTGLETGEVESVNLGYTILKTDDNRRILVPNSLIASQMIVNLTGEDPRVLCSVPVSLHYEADVDKARSVLMALARQNPKAKSICGCPVTQVGPAGVVLTLSAWCANADDAFGLKCALLEEARKQFIQAGIVPPFPQQIVSLCQNPEALAALRGPATPDAQRK
;
A
#
# COMPACT_ATOMS: atom_id res chain seq x y z
N MET A 1 11.62 -40.91 67.32
CA MET A 1 11.56 -39.73 66.45
C MET A 1 12.59 -38.71 66.88
N SER A 2 13.89 -39.10 67.10
CA SER A 2 14.95 -38.21 67.57
C SER A 2 16.34 -38.48 66.97
N THR A 3 16.47 -39.41 66.04
CA THR A 3 17.78 -39.77 65.46
C THR A 3 17.92 -39.37 63.98
N LEU A 4 16.85 -38.93 63.36
CA LEU A 4 16.86 -38.48 61.93
C LEU A 4 17.06 -36.94 61.79
N GLU A 5 16.82 -36.19 62.82
CA GLU A 5 17.07 -34.72 62.79
C GLU A 5 18.51 -34.34 63.06
N GLN A 6 19.24 -35.17 63.84
CA GLN A 6 20.66 -34.92 64.10
C GLN A 6 21.59 -35.29 62.92
N LEU A 7 21.15 -36.11 61.99
CA LEU A 7 21.90 -36.42 60.74
C LEU A 7 21.74 -35.39 59.65
N LYS A 8 20.68 -34.56 59.70
CA LYS A 8 20.50 -33.47 58.75
C LYS A 8 21.24 -32.18 59.14
N SER A 9 21.54 -31.96 60.43
CA SER A 9 22.27 -30.77 60.82
C SER A 9 23.81 -30.91 60.71
N GLY A 10 24.33 -32.11 60.56
CA GLY A 10 25.77 -32.37 60.40
C GLY A 10 26.25 -32.40 58.92
N MET A 11 25.36 -32.42 57.96
CA MET A 11 25.73 -32.59 56.56
C MET A 11 25.72 -31.30 55.72
N PHE A 12 25.38 -30.15 56.34
CA PHE A 12 25.45 -28.84 55.71
C PHE A 12 26.44 -27.86 56.36
N ALA A 13 27.35 -28.37 57.16
CA ALA A 13 28.37 -27.55 57.82
C ALA A 13 29.79 -27.76 57.27
N GLU A 14 29.89 -28.03 55.95
CA GLU A 14 31.23 -28.10 55.34
C GLU A 14 31.23 -27.43 53.98
N ALA A 15 32.00 -26.37 53.93
CA ALA A 15 32.53 -25.62 52.80
C ALA A 15 32.06 -24.17 52.68
N ALA A 16 32.09 -23.44 53.78
CA ALA A 16 32.42 -22.02 53.66
C ALA A 16 33.96 -21.90 53.58
N LEU A 17 34.55 -22.16 52.43
CA LEU A 17 35.91 -21.72 52.12
C LEU A 17 35.95 -20.18 52.26
N PRO A 18 36.93 -19.62 53.01
CA PRO A 18 37.05 -18.18 53.13
C PRO A 18 37.35 -17.61 51.77
N ALA A 19 36.47 -16.73 51.30
CA ALA A 19 36.56 -16.02 50.01
C ALA A 19 37.77 -15.05 49.94
N GLY A 20 38.85 -15.41 50.59
CA GLY A 20 40.07 -14.58 50.68
C GLY A 20 41.40 -15.25 50.22
N ALA A 21 41.38 -16.50 49.69
CA ALA A 21 42.61 -17.24 49.46
C ALA A 21 42.95 -17.58 47.97
N VAL A 22 42.26 -17.07 47.01
CA VAL A 22 42.57 -17.31 45.58
C VAL A 22 42.91 -16.02 44.82
N ALA A 23 43.54 -15.07 45.44
CA ALA A 23 43.98 -13.85 44.75
C ALA A 23 45.38 -13.40 45.12
N ARG A 24 46.38 -14.30 45.09
CA ARG A 24 47.79 -13.88 45.11
C ARG A 24 48.58 -14.71 44.09
N GLY A 25 48.54 -14.26 42.80
CA GLY A 25 49.40 -14.89 41.81
C GLY A 25 49.10 -14.67 40.34
N SER A 26 48.19 -13.77 39.97
CA SER A 26 48.04 -13.38 38.55
C SER A 26 48.26 -11.87 38.44
N GLY A 27 49.31 -11.52 37.75
CA GLY A 27 50.01 -10.25 37.72
C GLY A 27 49.14 -9.01 37.53
N THR A 28 49.78 -7.90 37.79
CA THR A 28 49.33 -6.51 37.60
C THR A 28 48.46 -6.23 36.38
N VAL A 29 48.54 -7.01 35.30
CA VAL A 29 47.76 -6.88 34.08
C VAL A 29 46.29 -7.26 34.28
N ALA A 30 45.97 -8.30 35.08
CA ALA A 30 44.59 -8.72 35.35
C ALA A 30 43.80 -7.65 36.11
N TYR A 31 44.44 -6.94 37.01
CA TYR A 31 43.84 -5.83 37.78
C TYR A 31 43.45 -4.64 36.86
N TRP A 32 44.23 -4.38 35.79
CA TRP A 32 43.96 -3.29 34.87
C TRP A 32 42.82 -3.61 33.88
N ILE A 33 42.47 -4.88 33.72
CA ILE A 33 41.42 -5.34 32.76
C ILE A 33 40.15 -5.74 33.53
N ASP A 34 40.21 -5.96 34.86
CA ASP A 34 39.06 -6.35 35.64
C ASP A 34 38.05 -5.18 35.76
N PRO A 35 36.84 -5.28 35.13
CA PRO A 35 35.83 -4.23 35.20
C PRO A 35 35.27 -4.00 36.62
N ALA A 36 35.55 -4.88 37.58
CA ALA A 36 35.16 -4.71 38.97
C ALA A 36 36.12 -3.77 39.74
N SER A 37 37.33 -3.55 39.21
CA SER A 37 38.29 -2.60 39.79
C SER A 37 38.04 -1.18 39.27
N PRO A 38 38.26 -0.12 40.08
CA PRO A 38 38.07 1.26 39.61
C PRO A 38 38.92 1.61 38.38
N VAL A 39 40.16 1.09 38.39
CA VAL A 39 41.12 1.30 37.29
C VAL A 39 40.68 0.53 36.02
N GLY A 40 40.30 -0.74 36.20
CA GLY A 40 39.80 -1.57 35.08
C GLY A 40 38.51 -1.02 34.47
N ALA A 41 37.60 -0.47 35.28
CA ALA A 41 36.41 0.21 34.78
C ALA A 41 36.79 1.40 33.88
N VAL A 42 37.74 2.24 34.28
CA VAL A 42 38.21 3.36 33.44
C VAL A 42 38.86 2.86 32.16
N VAL A 43 39.73 1.83 32.23
CA VAL A 43 40.37 1.24 31.04
C VAL A 43 39.33 0.65 30.09
N CYS A 44 38.37 -0.10 30.60
CA CYS A 44 37.26 -0.62 29.80
C CYS A 44 36.46 0.52 29.14
N GLY A 45 36.18 1.60 29.88
CA GLY A 45 35.49 2.77 29.32
C GLY A 45 36.26 3.42 28.17
N LEU A 46 37.57 3.57 28.30
CA LEU A 46 38.44 4.08 27.24
C LEU A 46 38.46 3.15 26.02
N VAL A 47 38.51 1.83 26.25
CA VAL A 47 38.47 0.84 25.14
C VAL A 47 37.13 0.89 24.40
N PHE A 48 35.98 0.87 25.13
CA PHE A 48 34.66 0.99 24.52
C PHE A 48 34.49 2.30 23.77
N GLY A 49 34.96 3.41 24.35
CA GLY A 49 34.95 4.73 23.71
C GLY A 49 35.79 4.77 22.45
N LEU A 50 37.00 4.18 22.48
CA LEU A 50 37.89 4.09 21.31
C LEU A 50 37.28 3.22 20.21
N VAL A 51 36.73 2.07 20.56
CA VAL A 51 36.08 1.16 19.59
C VAL A 51 34.86 1.86 18.96
N ALA A 52 34.02 2.50 19.77
CA ALA A 52 32.88 3.26 19.29
C ALA A 52 33.30 4.42 18.36
N TRP A 53 34.39 5.13 18.71
CA TRP A 53 34.93 6.18 17.88
C TRP A 53 35.49 5.66 16.53
N ILE A 54 36.21 4.52 16.57
CA ILE A 54 36.72 3.87 15.34
C ILE A 54 35.55 3.45 14.44
N ILE A 55 34.54 2.78 14.99
CA ILE A 55 33.36 2.36 14.24
C ILE A 55 32.62 3.58 13.66
N GLY A 56 32.38 4.61 14.48
CA GLY A 56 31.73 5.84 14.04
C GLY A 56 32.52 6.58 12.95
N ARG A 57 33.86 6.56 13.04
CA ARG A 57 34.75 7.14 12.00
C ARG A 57 34.73 6.30 10.72
N ALA A 58 34.79 4.97 10.85
CA ALA A 58 34.70 4.07 9.69
C ALA A 58 33.36 4.22 8.97
N LEU A 59 32.26 4.34 9.71
CA LEU A 59 30.92 4.59 9.18
C LEU A 59 30.86 5.90 8.41
N ARG A 60 31.40 6.99 8.96
CA ARG A 60 31.47 8.29 8.26
C ARG A 60 32.29 8.20 6.98
N LEU A 61 33.45 7.54 7.03
CA LEU A 61 34.31 7.36 5.84
C LEU A 61 33.61 6.50 4.77
N ALA A 62 32.90 5.44 5.18
CA ALA A 62 32.12 4.61 4.27
C ALA A 62 31.02 5.42 3.58
N ILE A 63 30.28 6.23 4.33
CA ILE A 63 29.24 7.13 3.81
C ILE A 63 29.83 8.15 2.84
N HIS A 64 30.94 8.80 3.20
CA HIS A 64 31.61 9.74 2.31
C HIS A 64 32.10 9.09 1.02
N ARG A 65 32.65 7.87 1.10
CA ARG A 65 33.07 7.12 -0.10
C ARG A 65 31.86 6.75 -0.97
N LEU A 66 30.78 6.29 -0.38
CA LEU A 66 29.54 5.94 -1.09
C LEU A 66 29.00 7.15 -1.86
N LEU A 67 28.93 8.32 -1.19
CA LEU A 67 28.46 9.56 -1.79
C LEU A 67 29.42 10.08 -2.90
N SER A 68 30.73 9.83 -2.77
CA SER A 68 31.70 10.24 -3.80
C SER A 68 31.67 9.34 -5.04
N TYR A 69 31.20 8.10 -4.91
CA TYR A 69 31.09 7.14 -6.01
C TYR A 69 29.81 7.35 -6.84
N ASP A 70 28.78 7.91 -6.23
CA ASP A 70 27.49 8.17 -6.91
C ASP A 70 27.55 9.45 -7.77
N LYS A 71 28.10 9.30 -8.98
CA LYS A 71 28.17 10.38 -9.99
C LYS A 71 26.81 10.78 -10.57
N ARG A 72 25.76 9.97 -10.33
CA ARG A 72 24.42 10.19 -10.91
C ARG A 72 23.45 10.95 -9.99
N ALA A 73 23.90 11.37 -8.80
CA ALA A 73 23.11 12.09 -7.82
C ALA A 73 21.73 11.43 -7.53
N LEU A 74 21.68 10.09 -7.59
CA LEU A 74 20.44 9.33 -7.35
C LEU A 74 20.02 9.35 -5.87
N VAL A 75 20.96 9.65 -4.97
CA VAL A 75 20.70 9.70 -3.53
C VAL A 75 20.94 11.11 -3.00
N ASP A 76 19.95 11.67 -2.34
CA ASP A 76 20.06 12.99 -1.72
C ASP A 76 21.12 12.95 -0.60
N ARG A 77 22.14 13.81 -0.74
CA ARG A 77 23.24 13.95 0.23
C ARG A 77 22.74 14.21 1.65
N THR A 78 21.68 14.98 1.78
CA THR A 78 21.08 15.34 3.06
C THR A 78 20.53 14.11 3.76
N THR A 79 19.82 13.25 3.03
CA THR A 79 19.23 12.01 3.56
C THR A 79 20.30 11.05 4.07
N VAL A 80 21.38 10.86 3.29
CA VAL A 80 22.46 9.93 3.68
C VAL A 80 23.23 10.46 4.88
N GLN A 81 23.48 11.77 4.95
CA GLN A 81 24.14 12.39 6.09
C GLN A 81 23.29 12.27 7.37
N PHE A 82 21.99 12.53 7.27
CA PHE A 82 21.07 12.39 8.40
C PHE A 82 21.01 10.94 8.92
N LEU A 83 20.89 9.97 8.01
CA LEU A 83 20.87 8.55 8.35
C LEU A 83 22.19 8.11 8.98
N GLY A 84 23.30 8.63 8.48
CA GLY A 84 24.63 8.39 9.02
C GLY A 84 24.83 8.94 10.44
N GLN A 85 24.30 10.14 10.72
CA GLN A 85 24.30 10.71 12.07
C GLN A 85 23.45 9.88 13.04
N LEU A 86 22.27 9.45 12.60
CA LEU A 86 21.38 8.61 13.41
C LEU A 86 22.03 7.26 13.74
N ALA A 87 22.65 6.61 12.75
CA ALA A 87 23.37 5.37 12.93
C ALA A 87 24.57 5.54 13.89
N GLN A 88 25.27 6.67 13.82
CA GLN A 88 26.39 6.98 14.71
C GLN A 88 25.93 7.18 16.17
N ILE A 89 24.79 7.86 16.40
CA ILE A 89 24.19 7.97 17.73
C ILE A 89 23.86 6.57 18.26
N GLY A 90 23.31 5.68 17.42
CA GLY A 90 23.05 4.29 17.78
C GLY A 90 24.30 3.52 18.21
N VAL A 91 25.41 3.69 17.49
CA VAL A 91 26.71 3.07 17.84
C VAL A 91 27.21 3.55 19.22
N TYR A 92 27.15 4.85 19.50
CA TYR A 92 27.57 5.39 20.80
C TYR A 92 26.66 4.94 21.93
N LEU A 93 25.36 4.93 21.71
CA LEU A 93 24.38 4.45 22.69
C LEU A 93 24.60 2.97 23.00
N PHE A 94 24.79 2.14 21.97
CA PHE A 94 25.07 0.72 22.14
C PHE A 94 26.38 0.47 22.92
N ALA A 95 27.44 1.19 22.58
CA ALA A 95 28.72 1.10 23.29
C ALA A 95 28.59 1.52 24.77
N PHE A 96 27.83 2.60 25.02
CA PHE A 96 27.58 3.06 26.40
C PHE A 96 26.79 2.03 27.22
N ILE A 97 25.72 1.47 26.66
CA ILE A 97 24.91 0.46 27.35
C ILE A 97 25.74 -0.81 27.62
N SER A 98 26.52 -1.26 26.63
CA SER A 98 27.39 -2.43 26.75
C SER A 98 28.47 -2.22 27.83
N TYR A 99 29.08 -1.03 27.86
CA TYR A 99 30.00 -0.64 28.93
C TYR A 99 29.34 -0.62 30.30
N ALA A 100 28.18 0.04 30.44
CA ALA A 100 27.46 0.13 31.70
C ALA A 100 27.02 -1.25 32.22
N HIS A 101 26.73 -2.19 31.33
CA HIS A 101 26.37 -3.56 31.73
C HIS A 101 27.57 -4.38 32.15
N LEU A 102 28.76 -4.10 31.61
CA LEU A 102 30.01 -4.81 31.94
C LEU A 102 30.59 -4.40 33.31
N VAL A 103 30.43 -3.13 33.70
CA VAL A 103 30.98 -2.60 34.95
C VAL A 103 29.98 -2.84 36.09
N PRO A 104 30.31 -3.65 37.15
CA PRO A 104 29.37 -4.00 38.23
C PRO A 104 28.79 -2.80 38.95
N ALA A 105 29.56 -1.74 39.14
CA ALA A 105 29.10 -0.51 39.77
C ALA A 105 28.03 0.23 38.96
N LEU A 106 27.96 0.00 37.62
CA LEU A 106 27.02 0.62 36.67
C LEU A 106 25.96 -0.37 36.16
N ALA A 107 26.01 -1.64 36.59
CA ALA A 107 25.11 -2.69 36.06
C ALA A 107 23.62 -2.38 36.24
N HIS A 108 23.25 -1.75 37.36
CA HIS A 108 21.87 -1.29 37.57
C HIS A 108 21.45 -0.19 36.60
N LEU A 109 22.38 0.71 36.23
CA LEU A 109 22.12 1.72 35.19
C LEU A 109 22.01 1.05 33.83
N GLY A 110 22.88 0.08 33.50
CA GLY A 110 22.82 -0.67 32.27
C GLY A 110 21.49 -1.38 32.06
N THR A 111 20.97 -2.07 33.09
CA THR A 111 19.66 -2.73 33.08
C THR A 111 18.50 -1.74 32.94
N ALA A 112 18.55 -0.61 33.65
CA ALA A 112 17.54 0.44 33.53
C ALA A 112 17.51 1.06 32.12
N TRP A 113 18.69 1.29 31.54
CA TRP A 113 18.78 1.76 30.14
C TRP A 113 18.25 0.74 29.13
N LEU A 114 18.56 -0.56 29.31
CA LEU A 114 18.02 -1.61 28.46
C LEU A 114 16.48 -1.67 28.50
N ALA A 115 15.91 -1.58 29.71
CA ALA A 115 14.47 -1.52 29.89
C ALA A 115 13.86 -0.29 29.18
N GLY A 116 14.48 0.88 29.35
CA GLY A 116 14.06 2.12 28.67
C GLY A 116 14.15 2.02 27.15
N VAL A 117 15.24 1.50 26.62
CA VAL A 117 15.44 1.27 25.18
C VAL A 117 14.40 0.29 24.63
N SER A 118 14.04 -0.75 25.39
CA SER A 118 13.00 -1.70 24.98
C SER A 118 11.65 -1.00 24.76
N VAL A 119 11.23 -0.15 25.69
CA VAL A 119 9.97 0.62 25.57
C VAL A 119 10.04 1.58 24.38
N ILE A 120 11.13 2.33 24.26
CA ILE A 120 11.35 3.27 23.16
C ILE A 120 11.32 2.51 21.80
N SER A 121 11.93 1.33 21.73
CA SER A 121 11.95 0.51 20.50
C SER A 121 10.55 0.09 20.06
N VAL A 122 9.67 -0.26 21.02
CA VAL A 122 8.26 -0.58 20.71
C VAL A 122 7.55 0.66 20.16
N ILE A 123 7.74 1.83 20.79
CA ILE A 123 7.12 3.08 20.33
C ILE A 123 7.60 3.45 18.93
N ILE A 124 8.91 3.38 18.68
CA ILE A 124 9.50 3.65 17.35
C ILE A 124 9.00 2.62 16.33
N GLY A 125 8.92 1.34 16.72
CA GLY A 125 8.39 0.27 15.84
C GLY A 125 6.95 0.53 15.42
N LEU A 126 6.08 0.91 16.35
CA LEU A 126 4.70 1.29 16.04
C LEU A 126 4.63 2.54 15.17
N ALA A 127 5.44 3.56 15.46
CA ALA A 127 5.50 4.76 14.63
C ALA A 127 6.01 4.48 13.20
N ALA A 128 6.94 3.54 13.04
CA ALA A 128 7.51 3.13 11.76
C ALA A 128 6.68 2.06 11.01
N GLN A 129 5.62 1.52 11.62
CA GLN A 129 4.85 0.38 11.10
C GLN A 129 4.40 0.57 9.66
N ASN A 130 3.84 1.73 9.32
CA ASN A 130 3.37 2.01 7.96
C ASN A 130 4.51 2.05 6.94
N THR A 131 5.64 2.65 7.30
CA THR A 131 6.81 2.72 6.42
C THR A 131 7.40 1.34 6.19
N LEU A 132 7.54 0.54 7.25
CA LEU A 132 8.04 -0.83 7.16
C LEU A 132 7.07 -1.73 6.38
N GLY A 133 5.76 -1.55 6.59
CA GLY A 133 4.72 -2.25 5.82
C GLY A 133 4.82 -1.97 4.32
N ASN A 134 5.04 -0.71 3.93
CA ASN A 134 5.24 -0.36 2.52
C ASN A 134 6.52 -0.96 1.93
N LEU A 135 7.60 -1.00 2.69
CA LEU A 135 8.86 -1.61 2.26
C LEU A 135 8.69 -3.12 2.03
N ILE A 136 8.11 -3.84 2.99
CA ILE A 136 7.86 -5.29 2.89
C ILE A 136 6.91 -5.58 1.72
N ALA A 137 5.84 -4.80 1.58
CA ALA A 137 4.92 -4.93 0.46
C ALA A 137 5.62 -4.68 -0.89
N GLY A 138 6.49 -3.66 -0.99
CA GLY A 138 7.27 -3.39 -2.20
C GLY A 138 8.16 -4.56 -2.60
N VAL A 139 8.88 -5.14 -1.64
CA VAL A 139 9.68 -6.36 -1.88
C VAL A 139 8.79 -7.52 -2.34
N SER A 140 7.64 -7.71 -1.70
CA SER A 140 6.67 -8.77 -2.06
C SER A 140 6.13 -8.59 -3.48
N LEU A 141 5.76 -7.36 -3.88
CA LEU A 141 5.30 -7.05 -5.23
C LEU A 141 6.34 -7.36 -6.31
N VAL A 142 7.62 -7.07 -6.03
CA VAL A 142 8.73 -7.40 -6.95
C VAL A 142 8.99 -8.90 -7.00
N LEU A 143 8.81 -9.63 -5.88
CA LEU A 143 9.05 -11.07 -5.80
C LEU A 143 7.91 -11.87 -6.44
N TYR A 144 6.66 -11.61 -6.05
CA TYR A 144 5.49 -12.36 -6.52
C TYR A 144 4.98 -11.88 -7.88
N ARG A 145 5.27 -10.65 -8.28
CA ARG A 145 4.93 -10.05 -9.56
C ARG A 145 3.46 -10.23 -9.97
N PRO A 146 2.50 -9.81 -9.15
CA PRO A 146 1.08 -9.90 -9.51
C PRO A 146 0.74 -9.04 -10.74
N PHE A 147 1.59 -8.09 -11.07
CA PHE A 147 1.58 -7.27 -12.28
C PHE A 147 3.01 -6.89 -12.67
N LYS A 148 3.18 -6.39 -13.88
CA LYS A 148 4.45 -5.95 -14.46
C LYS A 148 4.43 -4.45 -14.75
N ILE A 149 5.61 -3.85 -14.91
CA ILE A 149 5.75 -2.49 -15.44
C ILE A 149 5.19 -2.51 -16.88
N GLY A 150 4.32 -1.54 -17.20
CA GLY A 150 3.57 -1.46 -18.45
C GLY A 150 2.17 -2.07 -18.37
N ASP A 151 1.82 -2.82 -17.31
CA ASP A 151 0.45 -3.30 -17.12
C ASP A 151 -0.50 -2.15 -16.77
N ARG A 152 -1.73 -2.23 -17.24
CA ARG A 152 -2.82 -1.31 -16.84
C ARG A 152 -3.57 -1.88 -15.64
N LEU A 153 -3.53 -1.14 -14.56
CA LEU A 153 -4.21 -1.49 -13.32
C LEU A 153 -5.37 -0.54 -13.07
N GLN A 154 -6.47 -1.10 -12.58
CA GLN A 154 -7.54 -0.32 -11.98
C GLN A 154 -7.45 -0.47 -10.47
N VAL A 155 -7.36 0.66 -9.79
CA VAL A 155 -7.23 0.78 -8.34
C VAL A 155 -8.32 1.66 -7.76
N THR A 156 -8.68 1.41 -6.51
CA THR A 156 -9.63 2.27 -5.79
C THR A 156 -8.88 3.46 -5.19
N ALA A 157 -9.21 4.65 -5.64
CA ALA A 157 -8.73 5.92 -5.07
C ALA A 157 -9.85 6.61 -4.28
N PRO A 158 -9.55 7.60 -3.44
CA PRO A 158 -10.57 8.39 -2.73
C PRO A 158 -11.57 9.10 -3.67
N THR A 159 -11.17 9.36 -4.89
CA THR A 159 -11.98 9.98 -5.96
C THR A 159 -12.84 8.99 -6.74
N GLY A 160 -12.69 7.70 -6.51
CA GLY A 160 -13.36 6.61 -7.24
C GLY A 160 -12.38 5.61 -7.82
N LEU A 161 -12.82 4.87 -8.84
CA LEU A 161 -11.97 3.93 -9.57
C LEU A 161 -11.06 4.69 -10.54
N GLU A 162 -9.77 4.56 -10.36
CA GLU A 162 -8.77 5.16 -11.25
C GLU A 162 -8.04 4.04 -12.03
N THR A 163 -7.77 4.31 -13.29
CA THR A 163 -7.04 3.37 -14.16
C THR A 163 -5.75 4.02 -14.63
N GLY A 164 -4.65 3.29 -14.56
CA GLY A 164 -3.36 3.78 -15.02
C GLY A 164 -2.40 2.65 -15.38
N GLU A 165 -1.39 2.98 -16.17
CA GLU A 165 -0.29 2.10 -16.52
C GLU A 165 0.78 2.14 -15.43
N VAL A 166 1.32 1.00 -15.03
CA VAL A 166 2.41 0.90 -14.06
C VAL A 166 3.69 1.48 -14.66
N GLU A 167 4.06 2.69 -14.25
CA GLU A 167 5.30 3.36 -14.69
C GLU A 167 6.52 2.81 -13.94
N SER A 168 6.41 2.62 -12.62
CA SER A 168 7.48 2.06 -11.79
C SER A 168 6.98 1.53 -10.46
N VAL A 169 7.74 0.59 -9.89
CA VAL A 169 7.54 0.07 -8.54
C VAL A 169 8.79 0.41 -7.72
N ASN A 170 8.64 1.23 -6.70
CA ASN A 170 9.70 1.61 -5.77
C ASN A 170 9.54 0.86 -4.44
N LEU A 171 10.48 1.05 -3.51
CA LEU A 171 10.42 0.39 -2.19
C LEU A 171 9.19 0.76 -1.35
N GLY A 172 8.71 2.00 -1.47
CA GLY A 172 7.59 2.50 -0.64
C GLY A 172 6.27 2.64 -1.39
N TYR A 173 6.31 2.85 -2.70
CA TYR A 173 5.15 3.16 -3.53
C TYR A 173 5.30 2.68 -4.95
N THR A 174 4.16 2.43 -5.59
CA THR A 174 4.03 2.17 -7.02
C THR A 174 3.47 3.40 -7.71
N ILE A 175 4.03 3.76 -8.86
CA ILE A 175 3.57 4.89 -9.68
C ILE A 175 2.72 4.36 -10.82
N LEU A 176 1.49 4.86 -10.91
CA LEU A 176 0.58 4.63 -12.02
C LEU A 176 0.46 5.91 -12.84
N LYS A 177 0.61 5.81 -14.13
CA LYS A 177 0.39 6.91 -15.09
C LYS A 177 -0.99 6.75 -15.71
N THR A 178 -1.86 7.74 -15.54
CA THR A 178 -3.20 7.77 -16.15
C THR A 178 -3.18 8.25 -17.58
N ASP A 179 -4.26 8.02 -18.34
CA ASP A 179 -4.38 8.42 -19.75
C ASP A 179 -4.33 9.94 -19.94
N ASP A 180 -4.73 10.72 -18.94
CA ASP A 180 -4.62 12.18 -18.89
C ASP A 180 -3.26 12.68 -18.38
N ASN A 181 -2.24 11.80 -18.39
CA ASN A 181 -0.85 12.08 -18.01
C ASN A 181 -0.64 12.49 -16.54
N ARG A 182 -1.59 12.18 -15.64
CA ARG A 182 -1.38 12.30 -14.19
C ARG A 182 -0.59 11.09 -13.67
N ARG A 183 0.15 11.28 -12.57
CA ARG A 183 0.82 10.21 -11.84
C ARG A 183 0.14 10.01 -10.50
N ILE A 184 -0.33 8.80 -10.28
CA ILE A 184 -0.93 8.37 -9.02
C ILE A 184 0.14 7.60 -8.27
N LEU A 185 0.53 8.10 -7.08
CA LEU A 185 1.46 7.43 -6.18
C LEU A 185 0.65 6.61 -5.19
N VAL A 186 0.72 5.30 -5.30
CA VAL A 186 -0.01 4.38 -4.43
C VAL A 186 0.97 3.71 -3.47
N PRO A 187 0.79 3.81 -2.14
CA PRO A 187 1.60 3.08 -1.17
C PRO A 187 1.56 1.57 -1.45
N ASN A 188 2.71 0.90 -1.42
CA ASN A 188 2.79 -0.52 -1.76
C ASN A 188 1.95 -1.40 -0.84
N SER A 189 1.85 -1.08 0.45
CA SER A 189 1.01 -1.80 1.39
C SER A 189 -0.48 -1.74 1.01
N LEU A 190 -0.92 -0.63 0.44
CA LEU A 190 -2.29 -0.46 -0.03
C LEU A 190 -2.55 -1.34 -1.26
N ILE A 191 -1.65 -1.33 -2.25
CA ILE A 191 -1.75 -2.21 -3.43
C ILE A 191 -1.75 -3.68 -3.02
N ALA A 192 -0.87 -4.06 -2.09
CA ALA A 192 -0.76 -5.45 -1.65
C ALA A 192 -1.96 -5.95 -0.83
N SER A 193 -2.71 -5.04 -0.18
CA SER A 193 -3.86 -5.37 0.66
C SER A 193 -5.22 -5.20 -0.01
N GLN A 194 -5.30 -4.45 -1.10
CA GLN A 194 -6.54 -4.21 -1.84
C GLN A 194 -6.70 -5.15 -3.03
N MET A 195 -7.95 -5.31 -3.45
CA MET A 195 -8.26 -5.94 -4.73
C MET A 195 -7.88 -4.98 -5.86
N ILE A 196 -7.01 -5.45 -6.74
CA ILE A 196 -6.61 -4.73 -7.96
C ILE A 196 -7.12 -5.50 -9.18
N VAL A 197 -7.53 -4.79 -10.21
CA VAL A 197 -7.90 -5.39 -11.49
C VAL A 197 -6.77 -5.11 -12.47
N ASN A 198 -6.12 -6.17 -12.95
CA ASN A 198 -5.14 -6.07 -14.02
C ASN A 198 -5.87 -6.21 -15.37
N LEU A 199 -5.87 -5.13 -16.15
CA LEU A 199 -6.58 -5.04 -17.43
C LEU A 199 -5.77 -5.56 -18.61
N THR A 200 -4.47 -5.80 -18.43
CA THR A 200 -3.55 -6.21 -19.52
C THR A 200 -2.84 -7.54 -19.24
N GLY A 201 -3.01 -8.13 -18.09
CA GLY A 201 -2.44 -9.38 -17.59
C GLY A 201 -1.78 -10.32 -18.62
N GLU A 202 -2.13 -11.60 -18.61
CA GLU A 202 -1.61 -12.59 -19.56
C GLU A 202 -2.29 -12.45 -20.95
N ASP A 203 -3.55 -12.00 -20.98
CA ASP A 203 -4.33 -11.76 -22.20
C ASP A 203 -4.69 -10.26 -22.29
N PRO A 204 -4.07 -9.49 -23.19
CA PRO A 204 -4.32 -8.07 -23.32
C PRO A 204 -5.66 -7.75 -23.98
N ARG A 205 -6.42 -8.76 -24.47
CA ARG A 205 -7.70 -8.56 -25.12
C ARG A 205 -8.73 -8.01 -24.13
N VAL A 206 -9.48 -7.03 -24.57
CA VAL A 206 -10.54 -6.39 -23.79
C VAL A 206 -11.88 -6.58 -24.50
N LEU A 207 -12.90 -6.94 -23.74
CA LEU A 207 -14.26 -7.01 -24.25
C LEU A 207 -14.86 -5.59 -24.28
N CYS A 208 -15.02 -5.06 -25.48
CA CYS A 208 -15.74 -3.81 -25.70
C CYS A 208 -17.25 -4.09 -25.69
N SER A 209 -17.98 -3.42 -24.83
CA SER A 209 -19.45 -3.47 -24.77
C SER A 209 -20.02 -2.10 -25.14
N VAL A 210 -20.84 -2.06 -26.17
CA VAL A 210 -21.43 -0.83 -26.72
C VAL A 210 -22.95 -0.91 -26.54
N PRO A 211 -23.51 -0.31 -25.48
CA PRO A 211 -24.96 -0.25 -25.29
C PRO A 211 -25.55 0.83 -26.21
N VAL A 212 -26.63 0.46 -26.89
CA VAL A 212 -27.41 1.35 -27.79
C VAL A 212 -28.87 1.23 -27.44
N SER A 213 -29.49 2.34 -27.10
CA SER A 213 -30.90 2.39 -26.73
C SER A 213 -31.77 2.61 -27.95
N LEU A 214 -32.88 1.87 -28.04
CA LEU A 214 -33.85 1.93 -29.10
C LEU A 214 -35.24 2.24 -28.53
N HIS A 215 -36.09 2.88 -29.32
CA HIS A 215 -37.50 3.04 -28.98
C HIS A 215 -38.22 1.68 -28.96
N TYR A 216 -39.30 1.53 -28.21
CA TYR A 216 -40.09 0.27 -28.13
C TYR A 216 -40.60 -0.22 -29.45
N GLU A 217 -41.02 0.69 -30.30
CA GLU A 217 -41.54 0.36 -31.63
C GLU A 217 -40.46 0.16 -32.72
N ALA A 218 -39.20 0.36 -32.34
CA ALA A 218 -38.09 0.19 -33.30
C ALA A 218 -37.89 -1.29 -33.62
N ASP A 219 -37.59 -1.58 -34.88
CA ASP A 219 -37.22 -2.91 -35.31
C ASP A 219 -35.84 -3.30 -34.76
N VAL A 220 -35.89 -4.13 -33.72
CA VAL A 220 -34.70 -4.59 -32.98
C VAL A 220 -33.79 -5.43 -33.90
N ASP A 221 -34.35 -6.23 -34.79
CA ASP A 221 -33.56 -7.10 -35.68
C ASP A 221 -32.85 -6.31 -36.78
N LYS A 222 -33.51 -5.28 -37.27
CA LYS A 222 -32.91 -4.32 -38.23
C LYS A 222 -31.76 -3.54 -37.53
N ALA A 223 -31.97 -3.04 -36.31
CA ALA A 223 -30.96 -2.35 -35.57
C ALA A 223 -29.73 -3.25 -35.25
N ARG A 224 -30.01 -4.52 -34.85
CA ARG A 224 -28.99 -5.53 -34.63
C ARG A 224 -28.15 -5.80 -35.86
N SER A 225 -28.80 -5.95 -37.01
CA SER A 225 -28.13 -6.22 -38.30
C SER A 225 -27.18 -5.07 -38.66
N VAL A 226 -27.61 -3.82 -38.48
CA VAL A 226 -26.80 -2.62 -38.73
C VAL A 226 -25.57 -2.59 -37.78
N LEU A 227 -25.77 -2.78 -36.47
CA LEU A 227 -24.68 -2.79 -35.51
C LEU A 227 -23.67 -3.89 -35.79
N MET A 228 -24.12 -5.09 -36.11
CA MET A 228 -23.27 -6.22 -36.46
C MET A 228 -22.46 -5.96 -37.74
N ALA A 229 -23.08 -5.34 -38.77
CA ALA A 229 -22.40 -4.97 -40.00
C ALA A 229 -21.29 -3.94 -39.74
N LEU A 230 -21.59 -2.89 -38.97
CA LEU A 230 -20.61 -1.88 -38.57
C LEU A 230 -19.43 -2.45 -37.82
N ALA A 231 -19.71 -3.35 -36.88
CA ALA A 231 -18.66 -4.02 -36.10
C ALA A 231 -17.75 -4.89 -36.99
N ARG A 232 -18.32 -5.60 -37.97
CA ARG A 232 -17.53 -6.41 -38.93
C ARG A 232 -16.62 -5.59 -39.82
N GLN A 233 -17.01 -4.36 -40.14
CA GLN A 233 -16.22 -3.45 -40.99
C GLN A 233 -15.09 -2.76 -40.22
N ASN A 234 -15.16 -2.72 -38.88
CA ASN A 234 -14.17 -2.01 -38.09
C ASN A 234 -12.98 -2.93 -37.76
N PRO A 235 -11.73 -2.58 -38.16
CA PRO A 235 -10.55 -3.42 -37.96
C PRO A 235 -10.16 -3.62 -36.47
N LYS A 236 -10.67 -2.77 -35.59
CA LYS A 236 -10.42 -2.87 -34.12
C LYS A 236 -11.24 -3.99 -33.46
N ALA A 237 -12.36 -4.41 -34.07
CA ALA A 237 -13.14 -5.56 -33.62
C ALA A 237 -12.51 -6.86 -34.14
N LYS A 238 -11.83 -7.60 -33.24
CA LYS A 238 -11.16 -8.86 -33.60
C LYS A 238 -12.14 -10.04 -33.69
N SER A 239 -13.08 -10.12 -32.75
CA SER A 239 -14.10 -11.16 -32.69
C SER A 239 -15.39 -10.58 -32.11
N ILE A 240 -16.50 -10.76 -32.81
CA ILE A 240 -17.80 -10.26 -32.36
C ILE A 240 -18.50 -11.37 -31.60
N CYS A 241 -18.88 -11.11 -30.35
CA CYS A 241 -19.60 -12.07 -29.50
C CYS A 241 -21.10 -12.10 -29.80
N GLY A 242 -21.66 -10.93 -30.13
CA GLY A 242 -23.09 -10.81 -30.41
C GLY A 242 -23.65 -9.43 -30.07
N CYS A 243 -24.96 -9.28 -30.33
CA CYS A 243 -25.69 -8.05 -30.04
C CYS A 243 -27.06 -8.39 -29.40
N PRO A 244 -27.11 -8.92 -28.15
CA PRO A 244 -28.36 -9.22 -27.49
C PRO A 244 -29.08 -7.97 -26.99
N VAL A 245 -30.37 -8.12 -26.69
CA VAL A 245 -31.09 -7.18 -25.83
C VAL A 245 -30.63 -7.43 -24.38
N THR A 246 -30.07 -6.43 -23.75
CA THR A 246 -29.53 -6.54 -22.37
C THR A 246 -30.43 -5.90 -21.33
N GLN A 247 -31.26 -4.97 -21.74
CA GLN A 247 -32.17 -4.29 -20.82
C GLN A 247 -33.43 -3.83 -21.56
N VAL A 248 -34.55 -3.90 -20.85
CA VAL A 248 -35.84 -3.31 -21.23
C VAL A 248 -36.18 -2.31 -20.12
N GLY A 249 -36.21 -1.02 -20.47
CA GLY A 249 -36.38 0.07 -19.51
C GLY A 249 -37.57 0.96 -19.84
N PRO A 250 -37.90 1.93 -19.01
CA PRO A 250 -39.09 2.78 -19.19
C PRO A 250 -39.07 3.61 -20.47
N ALA A 251 -37.93 3.86 -21.07
CA ALA A 251 -37.78 4.66 -22.30
C ALA A 251 -37.57 3.82 -23.56
N GLY A 252 -37.40 2.50 -23.47
CA GLY A 252 -37.14 1.63 -24.61
C GLY A 252 -36.33 0.40 -24.30
N VAL A 253 -35.72 -0.15 -25.34
CA VAL A 253 -34.94 -1.40 -25.30
C VAL A 253 -33.44 -1.09 -25.52
N VAL A 254 -32.56 -1.73 -24.75
CA VAL A 254 -31.12 -1.56 -24.92
C VAL A 254 -30.52 -2.79 -25.60
N LEU A 255 -29.93 -2.59 -26.76
CA LEU A 255 -29.08 -3.56 -27.45
C LEU A 255 -27.65 -3.33 -27.02
N THR A 256 -26.91 -4.38 -26.64
CA THR A 256 -25.49 -4.28 -26.32
C THR A 256 -24.68 -5.12 -27.31
N LEU A 257 -23.94 -4.43 -28.15
CA LEU A 257 -22.94 -5.09 -29.03
C LEU A 257 -21.70 -5.38 -28.19
N SER A 258 -21.24 -6.63 -28.19
CA SER A 258 -20.02 -7.06 -27.52
C SER A 258 -19.01 -7.59 -28.54
N ALA A 259 -17.79 -7.06 -28.52
CA ALA A 259 -16.70 -7.49 -29.39
C ALA A 259 -15.36 -7.47 -28.65
N TRP A 260 -14.51 -8.47 -28.91
CA TRP A 260 -13.13 -8.52 -28.41
C TRP A 260 -12.25 -7.56 -29.21
N CYS A 261 -11.48 -6.74 -28.52
CA CYS A 261 -10.46 -5.85 -29.07
C CYS A 261 -9.07 -6.30 -28.62
N ALA A 262 -8.02 -5.87 -29.32
CA ALA A 262 -6.65 -6.25 -29.02
C ALA A 262 -6.15 -5.66 -27.70
N ASN A 263 -6.62 -4.46 -27.35
CA ASN A 263 -6.24 -3.71 -26.14
C ASN A 263 -7.35 -2.74 -25.73
N ALA A 264 -7.16 -2.06 -24.60
CA ALA A 264 -8.14 -1.11 -24.06
C ALA A 264 -8.34 0.13 -24.96
N ASP A 265 -7.28 0.61 -25.61
CA ASP A 265 -7.36 1.78 -26.50
C ASP A 265 -8.16 1.47 -27.77
N ASP A 266 -7.98 0.26 -28.32
CA ASP A 266 -8.80 -0.21 -29.44
C ASP A 266 -10.26 -0.40 -29.02
N ALA A 267 -10.51 -0.88 -27.79
CA ALA A 267 -11.87 -1.03 -27.28
C ALA A 267 -12.57 0.33 -27.13
N PHE A 268 -11.88 1.33 -26.58
CA PHE A 268 -12.39 2.70 -26.49
C PHE A 268 -12.64 3.30 -27.87
N GLY A 269 -11.66 3.20 -28.77
CA GLY A 269 -11.79 3.69 -30.15
C GLY A 269 -12.91 3.01 -30.92
N LEU A 270 -13.09 1.69 -30.77
CA LEU A 270 -14.21 0.94 -31.36
C LEU A 270 -15.54 1.44 -30.82
N LYS A 271 -15.66 1.63 -29.51
CA LYS A 271 -16.89 2.14 -28.88
C LYS A 271 -17.31 3.50 -29.45
N CYS A 272 -16.37 4.45 -29.53
CA CYS A 272 -16.62 5.78 -30.06
C CYS A 272 -17.04 5.72 -31.53
N ALA A 273 -16.30 4.98 -32.36
CA ALA A 273 -16.59 4.84 -33.79
C ALA A 273 -17.94 4.17 -34.02
N LEU A 274 -18.27 3.11 -33.30
CA LEU A 274 -19.56 2.43 -33.43
C LEU A 274 -20.72 3.30 -33.01
N LEU A 275 -20.62 4.07 -31.92
CA LEU A 275 -21.71 4.97 -31.50
C LEU A 275 -21.95 6.08 -32.54
N GLU A 276 -20.89 6.64 -33.09
CA GLU A 276 -20.98 7.69 -34.08
C GLU A 276 -21.59 7.18 -35.41
N GLU A 277 -21.10 6.04 -35.88
CA GLU A 277 -21.57 5.48 -37.16
C GLU A 277 -22.97 4.86 -37.02
N ALA A 278 -23.26 4.19 -35.90
CA ALA A 278 -24.59 3.68 -35.60
C ALA A 278 -25.64 4.80 -35.62
N ARG A 279 -25.32 5.96 -35.02
CA ARG A 279 -26.22 7.13 -35.08
C ARG A 279 -26.55 7.54 -36.50
N LYS A 280 -25.53 7.61 -37.39
CA LYS A 280 -25.74 7.99 -38.79
C LYS A 280 -26.61 6.97 -39.53
N GLN A 281 -26.29 5.69 -39.38
CA GLN A 281 -27.00 4.61 -40.04
C GLN A 281 -28.41 4.39 -39.52
N PHE A 282 -28.67 4.59 -38.25
CA PHE A 282 -30.00 4.50 -37.68
C PHE A 282 -30.91 5.59 -38.23
N ILE A 283 -30.43 6.82 -38.37
CA ILE A 283 -31.18 7.90 -39.01
C ILE A 283 -31.54 7.53 -40.46
N GLN A 284 -30.59 7.01 -41.25
CA GLN A 284 -30.82 6.58 -42.63
C GLN A 284 -31.80 5.40 -42.71
N ALA A 285 -31.74 4.48 -41.75
CA ALA A 285 -32.62 3.32 -41.70
C ALA A 285 -34.01 3.62 -41.10
N GLY A 286 -34.29 4.86 -40.67
CA GLY A 286 -35.54 5.26 -40.04
C GLY A 286 -35.75 4.70 -38.65
N ILE A 287 -34.66 4.32 -37.96
CA ILE A 287 -34.71 3.83 -36.59
C ILE A 287 -34.67 5.04 -35.63
N VAL A 288 -35.78 5.23 -34.93
CA VAL A 288 -35.98 6.39 -34.03
C VAL A 288 -35.28 6.17 -32.69
N PRO A 289 -34.52 7.14 -32.15
CA PRO A 289 -33.96 7.06 -30.82
C PRO A 289 -35.07 7.08 -29.76
N PRO A 290 -34.82 6.52 -28.55
CA PRO A 290 -35.80 6.54 -27.50
C PRO A 290 -36.03 7.95 -26.97
N PHE A 291 -37.27 8.35 -26.81
CA PHE A 291 -37.66 9.58 -26.11
C PHE A 291 -38.25 9.23 -24.75
N PRO A 292 -38.04 10.04 -23.71
CA PRO A 292 -38.74 9.88 -22.46
C PRO A 292 -40.23 9.98 -22.69
N GLN A 293 -40.96 8.91 -22.36
CA GLN A 293 -42.42 8.91 -22.46
C GLN A 293 -43.02 9.26 -21.11
N GLN A 294 -43.93 10.23 -21.10
CA GLN A 294 -44.73 10.59 -19.94
C GLN A 294 -46.21 10.47 -20.28
N ILE A 295 -46.92 9.68 -19.51
CA ILE A 295 -48.36 9.64 -19.60
C ILE A 295 -48.93 10.78 -18.75
N VAL A 296 -49.46 11.81 -19.39
CA VAL A 296 -50.10 12.93 -18.74
C VAL A 296 -51.60 12.70 -18.75
N SER A 297 -52.19 12.37 -17.62
CA SER A 297 -53.66 12.26 -17.49
C SER A 297 -54.19 13.64 -17.10
N LEU A 298 -54.93 14.26 -18.02
CA LEU A 298 -55.66 15.51 -17.77
C LEU A 298 -57.00 15.19 -17.14
N CYS A 299 -57.09 15.39 -15.82
CA CYS A 299 -58.37 15.28 -15.11
C CYS A 299 -59.18 16.58 -15.29
N GLN A 300 -60.25 16.53 -16.05
CA GLN A 300 -61.17 17.66 -16.24
C GLN A 300 -62.22 17.76 -15.14
N ASN A 301 -62.29 16.82 -14.19
CA ASN A 301 -63.27 16.83 -13.11
C ASN A 301 -62.72 17.67 -11.92
N PRO A 302 -63.40 18.77 -11.56
CA PRO A 302 -62.97 19.65 -10.44
C PRO A 302 -62.91 18.95 -9.08
N GLU A 303 -63.74 17.91 -8.85
CA GLU A 303 -63.73 17.13 -7.60
C GLU A 303 -62.49 16.23 -7.48
N ALA A 304 -61.99 15.65 -8.59
CA ALA A 304 -60.74 14.89 -8.61
C ALA A 304 -59.53 15.79 -8.41
N LEU A 305 -59.57 17.03 -8.88
CA LEU A 305 -58.49 18.02 -8.65
C LEU A 305 -58.43 18.49 -7.19
N ALA A 306 -59.58 18.57 -6.53
CA ALA A 306 -59.68 18.88 -5.09
C ALA A 306 -59.13 17.74 -4.20
N ALA A 307 -59.37 16.48 -4.60
CA ALA A 307 -58.83 15.31 -3.89
C ALA A 307 -57.30 15.19 -4.01
N LEU A 308 -56.70 15.62 -5.13
CA LEU A 308 -55.24 15.65 -5.33
C LEU A 308 -54.54 16.81 -4.57
N ARG A 309 -55.29 17.85 -4.14
CA ARG A 309 -54.72 18.98 -3.41
C ARG A 309 -54.50 18.68 -1.92
N GLY A 310 -54.92 17.54 -1.40
CA GLY A 310 -54.78 17.20 0.02
C GLY A 310 -55.60 18.17 0.92
N PRO A 311 -55.92 17.81 2.16
CA PRO A 311 -56.56 18.74 3.07
C PRO A 311 -55.65 19.96 3.26
N ALA A 312 -56.19 21.14 2.96
CA ALA A 312 -55.49 22.39 3.22
C ALA A 312 -55.05 22.41 4.69
N THR A 313 -53.76 22.50 4.93
CA THR A 313 -53.24 22.68 6.29
C THR A 313 -53.85 23.98 6.85
N PRO A 314 -54.61 23.92 7.95
CA PRO A 314 -55.12 25.14 8.55
C PRO A 314 -53.99 25.90 9.26
N ASP A 315 -53.89 27.16 8.91
CA ASP A 315 -53.32 28.23 9.74
C ASP A 315 -51.88 28.08 10.27
N ALA A 316 -50.96 28.67 9.54
CA ALA A 316 -49.80 29.37 10.12
C ALA A 316 -50.08 30.91 10.11
N GLN A 317 -51.21 31.33 10.67
CA GLN A 317 -51.41 32.72 11.11
C GLN A 317 -51.75 32.72 12.58
N ARG A 318 -50.73 32.89 13.44
CA ARG A 318 -50.71 33.55 14.76
C ARG A 318 -49.41 33.22 15.48
N LYS A 319 -48.44 34.02 15.40
CA LYS A 319 -47.81 34.89 16.36
C LYS A 319 -46.46 35.37 15.81
#